data_fd94bef97a1789ac8eb47314852cabc1
#
_entry.id   fd94bef97a1789ac8eb47314852cabc1
#
_cell.length_a   1.000
_cell.length_b   1.000
_cell.length_c   1.000
_cell.angle_alpha   90.00
_cell.angle_beta   90.00
_cell.angle_gamma   90.00
#
_symmetry.space_group_name_H-M   'P 1'
#
loop_
_entity.id
_entity.type
_entity.pdbx_description
1 polymer ?
#
loop_
_entity_poly.entity_id
_entity_poly.type
_entity_poly.pdbx_seq_one_letter_code
_entity_poly.pdbx_strand_id
1 'polypeptide(L)'
;MGKVTILGIFVADLAFRAPRPPQMGETIIGSDFKMGPGGKGSNQAVAAARAGADVTFISRLGRDAFGEIALATWKAEKIRTDKVTLTGDLPTGAAYIFVQEATGENCIIVVPGAAGAI
;
A
#
# COMPACT_ATOMS: atom_id res chain seq x y z
N MET A 1 -26.14 -2.05 9.48
CA MET A 1 -24.74 -2.41 9.23
C MET A 1 -23.85 -1.79 10.28
N GLY A 2 -22.85 -2.51 10.71
CA GLY A 2 -21.91 -2.03 11.72
C GLY A 2 -21.01 -0.92 11.19
N LYS A 3 -20.62 -0.03 12.09
CA LYS A 3 -19.63 1.01 11.81
C LYS A 3 -18.28 0.53 12.30
N VAL A 4 -17.26 0.64 11.45
CA VAL A 4 -15.88 0.23 11.74
C VAL A 4 -14.96 1.41 11.47
N THR A 5 -14.13 1.75 12.44
CA THR A 5 -13.09 2.76 12.29
C THR A 5 -11.74 2.08 12.41
N ILE A 6 -10.89 2.28 11.41
CA ILE A 6 -9.57 1.65 11.36
C ILE A 6 -8.51 2.75 11.31
N LEU A 7 -7.54 2.68 12.21
CA LEU A 7 -6.32 3.46 12.17
C LEU A 7 -5.22 2.56 11.60
N GLY A 8 -4.65 2.93 10.48
CA GLY A 8 -3.64 2.10 9.86
C GLY A 8 -2.88 2.80 8.75
N ILE A 9 -2.03 2.04 8.10
CA ILE A 9 -1.20 2.57 7.02
C ILE A 9 -1.64 2.02 5.67
N PHE A 10 -1.33 2.80 4.64
CA PHE A 10 -1.33 2.39 3.26
C PHE A 10 0.10 2.42 2.74
N VAL A 11 0.48 1.40 1.97
CA VAL A 11 1.70 1.43 1.17
C VAL A 11 1.35 1.02 -0.27
N ALA A 12 2.01 1.64 -1.23
CA ALA A 12 1.94 1.15 -2.60
C ALA A 12 2.86 -0.07 -2.71
N ASP A 13 2.30 -1.22 -3.04
CA ASP A 13 3.08 -2.44 -3.24
C ASP A 13 3.66 -2.46 -4.65
N LEU A 14 4.99 -2.56 -4.74
CA LEU A 14 5.72 -2.61 -6.00
C LEU A 14 6.40 -3.97 -6.08
N ALA A 15 5.78 -4.92 -6.78
CA ALA A 15 6.26 -6.28 -6.86
C ALA A 15 7.05 -6.52 -8.15
N PHE A 16 8.28 -6.99 -8.00
CA PHE A 16 9.20 -7.27 -9.09
C PHE A 16 9.54 -8.76 -9.09
N ARG A 17 9.27 -9.46 -10.19
CA ARG A 17 9.65 -10.86 -10.33
C ARG A 17 10.98 -10.96 -11.08
N ALA A 18 11.87 -11.79 -10.57
CA ALA A 18 13.17 -12.04 -11.19
C ALA A 18 13.70 -13.39 -10.74
N PRO A 19 14.72 -13.96 -11.45
CA PRO A 19 15.29 -15.25 -11.08
C PRO A 19 15.93 -15.25 -9.69
N ARG A 20 16.52 -14.12 -9.30
CA ARG A 20 17.21 -13.92 -8.03
C ARG A 20 17.24 -12.44 -7.69
N PRO A 21 17.48 -12.06 -6.43
CA PRO A 21 17.69 -10.65 -6.12
C PRO A 21 19.02 -10.16 -6.69
N PRO A 22 19.11 -8.88 -7.09
CA PRO A 22 20.39 -8.34 -7.54
C PRO A 22 21.37 -8.20 -6.38
N GLN A 23 22.66 -8.34 -6.67
CA GLN A 23 23.72 -8.02 -5.73
C GLN A 23 24.02 -6.52 -5.78
N MET A 24 24.68 -6.02 -4.74
CA MET A 24 25.06 -4.60 -4.70
C MET A 24 25.84 -4.20 -5.94
N GLY A 25 25.43 -3.10 -6.55
CA GLY A 25 26.05 -2.58 -7.78
C GLY A 25 25.59 -3.28 -9.06
N GLU A 26 24.74 -4.28 -8.97
CA GLU A 26 24.28 -5.06 -10.11
C GLU A 26 22.90 -4.57 -10.58
N THR A 27 22.69 -4.62 -11.90
CA THR A 27 21.37 -4.45 -12.52
C THR A 27 20.99 -5.77 -13.19
N ILE A 28 19.83 -6.29 -12.88
CA ILE A 28 19.32 -7.49 -13.54
C ILE A 28 17.98 -7.18 -14.23
N ILE A 29 17.60 -8.05 -15.15
CA ILE A 29 16.32 -7.93 -15.85
C ILE A 29 15.31 -8.85 -15.17
N GLY A 30 14.19 -8.28 -14.76
CA GLY A 30 13.06 -9.05 -14.22
C GLY A 30 12.10 -9.45 -15.31
N SER A 31 11.14 -10.32 -14.94
CA SER A 31 10.16 -10.87 -15.85
C SER A 31 8.79 -10.24 -15.73
N ASP A 32 8.47 -9.61 -14.60
CA ASP A 32 7.15 -9.01 -14.37
C ASP A 32 7.22 -7.92 -13.33
N PHE A 33 6.29 -6.98 -13.44
CA PHE A 33 6.12 -5.90 -12.47
C PHE A 33 4.63 -5.72 -12.21
N LYS A 34 4.26 -5.63 -10.95
CA LYS A 34 2.89 -5.30 -10.53
C LYS A 34 2.92 -4.24 -9.45
N MET A 35 1.99 -3.29 -9.57
CA MET A 35 1.77 -2.27 -8.54
C MET A 35 0.34 -2.40 -8.04
N GLY A 36 0.16 -2.31 -6.73
CA GLY A 36 -1.17 -2.41 -6.14
C GLY A 36 -1.26 -1.75 -4.79
N PRO A 37 -2.48 -1.62 -4.25
CA PRO A 37 -2.66 -1.11 -2.90
C PRO A 37 -2.22 -2.16 -1.88
N GLY A 38 -1.51 -1.72 -0.85
CA GLY A 38 -1.05 -2.56 0.24
C GLY A 38 -1.22 -1.87 1.58
N GLY A 39 -0.60 -2.46 2.60
CA GLY A 39 -0.78 -2.03 3.98
C GLY A 39 -1.88 -2.84 4.67
N LYS A 40 -1.54 -3.41 5.85
CA LYS A 40 -2.48 -4.29 6.56
C LYS A 40 -3.76 -3.57 6.96
N GLY A 41 -3.64 -2.33 7.46
CA GLY A 41 -4.80 -1.53 7.83
C GLY A 41 -5.69 -1.22 6.64
N SER A 42 -5.10 -0.83 5.51
CA SER A 42 -5.85 -0.58 4.28
C SER A 42 -6.57 -1.85 3.80
N ASN A 43 -5.89 -2.99 3.83
CA ASN A 43 -6.48 -4.27 3.44
C ASN A 43 -7.64 -4.66 4.35
N GLN A 44 -7.52 -4.42 5.66
CA GLN A 44 -8.61 -4.65 6.62
C GLN A 44 -9.81 -3.74 6.33
N ALA A 45 -9.55 -2.48 5.99
CA ALA A 45 -10.61 -1.53 5.67
C ALA A 45 -11.39 -1.98 4.43
N VAL A 46 -10.68 -2.41 3.39
CA VAL A 46 -11.30 -2.91 2.16
C VAL A 46 -12.12 -4.17 2.44
N ALA A 47 -11.57 -5.12 3.21
CA ALA A 47 -12.28 -6.34 3.56
C ALA A 47 -13.55 -6.05 4.35
N ALA A 48 -13.49 -5.15 5.34
CA ALA A 48 -14.65 -4.77 6.13
C ALA A 48 -15.72 -4.09 5.27
N ALA A 49 -15.32 -3.19 4.37
CA ALA A 49 -16.24 -2.51 3.47
C ALA A 49 -16.94 -3.50 2.53
N ARG A 50 -16.21 -4.45 1.99
CA ARG A 50 -16.77 -5.50 1.13
C ARG A 50 -17.70 -6.44 1.87
N ALA A 51 -17.51 -6.60 3.18
CA ALA A 51 -18.42 -7.36 4.02
C ALA A 51 -19.66 -6.57 4.44
N GLY A 52 -19.80 -5.32 4.01
CA GLY A 52 -20.98 -4.49 4.22
C GLY A 52 -20.89 -3.50 5.36
N ALA A 53 -19.74 -3.39 6.03
CA ALA A 53 -19.57 -2.42 7.11
C ALA A 53 -19.49 -1.00 6.58
N ASP A 54 -19.87 -0.02 7.41
CA ASP A 54 -19.65 1.40 7.18
C ASP A 54 -18.27 1.75 7.73
N VAL A 55 -17.27 1.85 6.86
CA VAL A 55 -15.86 1.96 7.27
C VAL A 55 -15.38 3.39 7.18
N THR A 56 -14.74 3.87 8.24
CA THR A 56 -13.96 5.09 8.28
C THR A 56 -12.49 4.73 8.45
N PHE A 57 -11.63 5.25 7.59
CA PHE A 57 -10.19 4.99 7.68
C PHE A 57 -9.46 6.23 8.15
N ILE A 58 -8.58 6.04 9.13
CA ILE A 58 -7.71 7.10 9.65
C ILE A 58 -6.29 6.77 9.19
N SER A 59 -5.70 7.66 8.41
CA SER A 59 -4.35 7.45 7.90
C SER A 59 -3.73 8.78 7.47
N ARG A 60 -2.52 8.70 6.97
CA ARG A 60 -1.81 9.84 6.41
C ARG A 60 -1.13 9.45 5.11
N LEU A 61 -1.30 10.28 4.10
CA LEU A 61 -0.75 10.07 2.76
C LEU A 61 0.10 11.27 2.35
N GLY A 62 1.06 11.04 1.47
CA GLY A 62 1.73 12.10 0.75
C GLY A 62 0.85 12.64 -0.39
N ARG A 63 1.10 13.88 -0.79
CA ARG A 63 0.45 14.48 -1.97
C ARG A 63 1.24 14.04 -3.21
N ASP A 64 1.03 12.80 -3.63
CA ASP A 64 1.78 12.20 -4.74
C ASP A 64 0.92 11.14 -5.45
N ALA A 65 1.48 10.55 -6.49
CA ALA A 65 0.77 9.56 -7.31
C ALA A 65 0.30 8.35 -6.49
N PHE A 66 1.10 7.90 -5.53
CA PHE A 66 0.72 6.77 -4.68
C PHE A 66 -0.40 7.14 -3.71
N GLY A 67 -0.41 8.36 -3.20
CA GLY A 67 -1.53 8.88 -2.40
C GLY A 67 -2.82 8.92 -3.21
N GLU A 68 -2.75 9.29 -4.47
CA GLU A 68 -3.89 9.27 -5.39
C GLU A 68 -4.45 7.86 -5.57
N ILE A 69 -3.56 6.86 -5.70
CA ILE A 69 -3.97 5.46 -5.81
C ILE A 69 -4.72 5.02 -4.55
N ALA A 70 -4.23 5.40 -3.37
CA ALA A 70 -4.88 5.08 -2.11
C ALA A 70 -6.30 5.65 -2.06
N LEU A 71 -6.43 6.93 -2.36
CA LEU A 71 -7.73 7.62 -2.32
C LEU A 71 -8.70 7.01 -3.34
N ALA A 72 -8.24 6.69 -4.55
CA ALA A 72 -9.05 6.06 -5.57
C ALA A 72 -9.53 4.66 -5.12
N THR A 73 -8.64 3.89 -4.51
CA THR A 73 -8.98 2.56 -3.97
C THR A 73 -10.08 2.65 -2.92
N TRP A 74 -9.90 3.54 -1.95
CA TRP A 74 -10.86 3.67 -0.85
C TRP A 74 -12.19 4.24 -1.34
N LYS A 75 -12.16 5.17 -2.29
CA LYS A 75 -13.39 5.72 -2.88
C LYS A 75 -14.18 4.63 -3.61
N ALA A 76 -13.50 3.79 -4.38
CA ALA A 76 -14.14 2.68 -5.09
C ALA A 76 -14.80 1.68 -4.14
N GLU A 77 -14.23 1.50 -2.94
CA GLU A 77 -14.77 0.62 -1.90
C GLU A 77 -15.73 1.33 -0.94
N LYS A 78 -16.05 2.61 -1.21
CA LYS A 78 -16.96 3.42 -0.39
C LYS A 78 -16.49 3.60 1.05
N ILE A 79 -15.19 3.63 1.27
CA ILE A 79 -14.58 3.89 2.57
C ILE A 79 -14.55 5.40 2.79
N ARG A 80 -14.92 5.85 3.98
CA ARG A 80 -14.88 7.25 4.36
C ARG A 80 -13.45 7.69 4.61
N THR A 81 -13.03 8.79 3.96
CA THR A 81 -11.66 9.29 4.01
C THR A 81 -11.53 10.68 4.62
N ASP A 82 -12.57 11.16 5.28
CA ASP A 82 -12.56 12.49 5.90
C ASP A 82 -11.56 12.60 7.06
N LYS A 83 -11.08 11.46 7.59
CA LYS A 83 -10.03 11.38 8.61
C LYS A 83 -8.65 11.03 8.03
N VAL A 84 -8.51 11.01 6.71
CA VAL A 84 -7.22 10.83 6.05
C VAL A 84 -6.58 12.20 5.85
N THR A 85 -5.35 12.36 6.35
CA THR A 85 -4.60 13.60 6.23
C THR A 85 -3.63 13.50 5.05
N LEU A 86 -3.57 14.57 4.26
CA LEU A 86 -2.59 14.68 3.16
C LEU A 86 -1.47 15.63 3.56
N THR A 87 -0.23 15.28 3.25
CA THR A 87 0.93 16.11 3.54
C THR A 87 1.82 16.27 2.31
N GLY A 88 2.42 17.47 2.15
CA GLY A 88 3.45 17.70 1.15
C GLY A 88 4.88 17.40 1.63
N ASP A 89 5.04 17.09 2.92
CA ASP A 89 6.38 16.98 3.54
C ASP A 89 6.99 15.58 3.44
N LEU A 90 6.15 14.55 3.32
CA LEU A 90 6.57 13.16 3.27
C LEU A 90 5.89 12.43 2.13
N PRO A 91 6.59 11.49 1.48
CA PRO A 91 5.95 10.67 0.44
C PRO A 91 4.98 9.66 1.06
N THR A 92 4.02 9.23 0.26
CA THR A 92 3.18 8.07 0.60
C THR A 92 4.05 6.83 0.77
N GLY A 93 3.69 5.96 1.71
CA GLY A 93 4.43 4.73 1.95
C GLY A 93 4.50 3.83 0.71
N ALA A 94 5.61 3.13 0.57
CA ALA A 94 5.84 2.20 -0.52
C ALA A 94 6.56 0.96 -0.04
N ALA A 95 6.29 -0.18 -0.68
CA ALA A 95 6.96 -1.44 -0.40
C ALA A 95 7.59 -1.97 -1.68
N TYR A 96 8.91 -2.18 -1.64
CA TYR A 96 9.60 -2.95 -2.66
C TYR A 96 9.42 -4.44 -2.32
N ILE A 97 8.90 -5.21 -3.26
CA ILE A 97 8.68 -6.64 -3.06
C ILE A 97 9.42 -7.38 -4.17
N PHE A 98 10.46 -8.11 -3.80
CA PHE A 98 11.12 -9.04 -4.71
C PHE A 98 10.41 -10.39 -4.61
N VAL A 99 10.05 -10.97 -5.76
CA VAL A 99 9.46 -12.32 -5.84
C VAL A 99 10.34 -13.20 -6.69
N GLN A 100 10.82 -14.31 -6.10
CA GLN A 100 11.64 -15.27 -6.82
C GLN A 100 10.78 -16.12 -7.74
N GLU A 101 11.13 -16.17 -9.02
CA GLU A 101 10.31 -16.84 -10.05
C GLU A 101 10.11 -18.32 -9.77
N ALA A 102 11.18 -19.03 -9.40
CA ALA A 102 11.14 -20.47 -9.25
C ALA A 102 10.32 -20.95 -8.06
N THR A 103 10.32 -20.20 -6.94
CA THR A 103 9.75 -20.66 -5.68
C THR A 103 8.56 -19.82 -5.20
N GLY A 104 8.41 -18.60 -5.71
CA GLY A 104 7.43 -17.65 -5.21
C GLY A 104 7.81 -17.01 -3.88
N GLU A 105 8.99 -17.35 -3.33
CA GLU A 105 9.49 -16.70 -2.11
C GLU A 105 9.70 -15.22 -2.35
N ASN A 106 9.51 -14.42 -1.30
CA ASN A 106 9.68 -12.98 -1.44
C ASN A 106 10.49 -12.39 -0.30
N CYS A 107 11.02 -11.20 -0.53
CA CYS A 107 11.55 -10.34 0.51
C CYS A 107 11.10 -8.91 0.24
N ILE A 108 10.96 -8.13 1.31
CA ILE A 108 10.24 -6.86 1.24
C ILE A 108 11.02 -5.77 1.97
N ILE A 109 11.09 -4.59 1.34
CA ILE A 109 11.56 -3.37 2.01
C ILE A 109 10.36 -2.43 2.07
N VAL A 110 9.95 -2.05 3.29
CA VAL A 110 8.83 -1.13 3.50
C VAL A 110 9.36 0.22 3.95
N VAL A 111 8.92 1.26 3.26
CA VAL A 111 9.13 2.65 3.69
C VAL A 111 7.76 3.20 4.06
N PRO A 112 7.49 3.43 5.36
CA PRO A 112 6.16 3.90 5.79
C PRO A 112 5.79 5.28 5.26
N GLY A 113 6.77 6.15 5.04
CA GLY A 113 6.53 7.49 4.53
C GLY A 113 5.60 8.29 5.44
N ALA A 114 4.61 8.96 4.84
CA ALA A 114 3.66 9.80 5.57
C ALA A 114 2.87 9.02 6.64
N ALA A 115 2.56 7.76 6.37
CA ALA A 115 1.81 6.92 7.32
C ALA A 115 2.59 6.66 8.62
N GLY A 116 3.91 6.67 8.57
CA GLY A 116 4.74 6.51 9.76
C GLY A 116 4.70 7.71 10.70
N ALA A 117 4.08 8.81 10.29
CA ALA A 117 3.98 10.05 11.06
C ALA A 117 2.55 10.31 11.58
N ILE A 118 1.73 9.29 11.64
CA ILE A 118 0.37 9.40 12.17
C ILE A 118 0.40 9.75 13.67
#